data_708964e718956b085ae229dab679a503
#
_entry.id   708964e718956b085ae229dab679a503
#
_cell.length_a   1.000
_cell.length_b   1.000
_cell.length_c   1.000
_cell.angle_alpha   90.00
_cell.angle_beta   90.00
_cell.angle_gamma   90.00
#
_symmetry.space_group_name_H-M   'P 1'
#
loop_
_entity.id
_entity.type
_entity.pdbx_description
1 polymer ?
#
loop_
_entity_poly.entity_id
_entity_poly.type
_entity_poly.pdbx_seq_one_letter_code
_entity_poly.pdbx_strand_id
1 'polypeptide(L)'
;MSAPVLSIRGLRKAYKSGTEALKSVDLDIMPGEIFALLGPNGAGKTTLISIVCGLVTATGGEVLVDGKHWRSDYRHARKRIGLVPQELTTDAFEPVINTVSFSRELFGKPKDPATIEQILRDLTL
;
A
#
# COMPACT_ATOMS: atom_id res chain seq x y z
N MET A 1 -20.38 -1.26 16.19
CA MET A 1 -19.31 -0.32 15.81
C MET A 1 -18.33 -1.03 14.89
N SER A 2 -17.95 -0.38 13.82
CA SER A 2 -16.99 -0.95 12.89
C SER A 2 -15.57 -0.75 13.42
N ALA A 3 -14.72 -1.77 13.27
CA ALA A 3 -13.29 -1.63 13.52
C ALA A 3 -12.61 -0.95 12.32
N PRO A 4 -11.49 -0.24 12.52
CA PRO A 4 -10.74 0.33 11.42
C PRO A 4 -10.27 -0.74 10.43
N VAL A 5 -10.27 -0.44 9.13
CA VAL A 5 -9.63 -1.30 8.13
C VAL A 5 -8.13 -1.14 8.17
N LEU A 6 -7.65 0.05 8.54
CA LEU A 6 -6.25 0.35 8.73
C LEU A 6 -6.07 1.08 10.05
N SER A 7 -5.21 0.59 10.92
CA SER A 7 -4.87 1.23 12.18
C SER A 7 -3.36 1.35 12.29
N ILE A 8 -2.89 2.57 12.52
CA ILE A 8 -1.47 2.90 12.65
C ILE A 8 -1.25 3.46 14.05
N ARG A 9 -0.27 2.92 14.76
CA ARG A 9 0.06 3.35 16.12
C ARG A 9 1.55 3.56 16.29
N GLY A 10 1.93 4.78 16.69
CA GLY A 10 3.29 5.13 17.01
C GLY A 10 4.28 4.91 15.88
N LEU A 11 3.85 5.04 14.63
CA LEU A 11 4.69 4.71 13.50
C LEU A 11 5.84 5.69 13.36
N ARG A 12 7.04 5.15 13.30
CA ARG A 12 8.28 5.93 13.19
C ARG A 12 9.14 5.42 12.06
N LYS A 13 9.82 6.35 11.42
CA LYS A 13 10.84 6.03 10.43
C LYS A 13 11.98 7.03 10.53
N ALA A 14 13.16 6.54 10.89
CA ALA A 14 14.41 7.28 10.87
C ALA A 14 15.35 6.61 9.87
N TYR A 15 15.93 7.39 9.00
CA TYR A 15 16.93 6.92 8.03
C TYR A 15 18.33 7.03 8.60
N LYS A 16 19.27 6.26 8.05
CA LYS A 16 20.68 6.26 8.48
C LYS A 16 21.33 7.65 8.39
N SER A 17 20.82 8.51 7.52
CA SER A 17 21.28 9.90 7.38
C SER A 17 20.92 10.79 8.59
N GLY A 18 20.14 10.28 9.53
CA GLY A 18 19.63 11.04 10.67
C GLY A 18 18.29 11.72 10.42
N THR A 19 17.76 11.66 9.21
CA THR A 19 16.45 12.22 8.89
C THR A 19 15.35 11.36 9.50
N GLU A 20 14.50 11.97 10.33
CA GLU A 20 13.32 11.33 10.90
C GLU A 20 12.10 11.69 10.08
N ALA A 21 11.73 10.80 9.15
CA ALA A 21 10.61 11.03 8.22
C ALA A 21 9.25 10.93 8.92
N LEU A 22 9.12 10.03 9.90
CA LEU A 22 7.91 9.86 10.72
C LEU A 22 8.31 9.85 12.19
N LYS A 23 7.65 10.71 13.00
CA LYS A 23 7.99 10.96 14.41
C LYS A 23 7.02 10.35 15.41
N SER A 24 6.25 9.39 15.07
CA SER A 24 5.18 8.79 15.84
C SER A 24 3.82 9.21 15.29
N VAL A 25 3.36 8.47 14.32
CA VAL A 25 2.09 8.74 13.65
C VAL A 25 1.04 7.76 14.12
N ASP A 26 -0.11 8.29 14.51
CA ASP A 26 -1.30 7.52 14.83
C ASP A 26 -2.39 7.86 13.81
N LEU A 27 -3.05 6.85 13.26
CA LEU A 27 -4.07 7.05 12.24
C LEU A 27 -4.99 5.84 12.19
N ASP A 28 -6.29 6.09 12.08
CA ASP A 28 -7.28 5.05 11.79
C ASP A 28 -8.05 5.42 10.53
N ILE A 29 -8.21 4.44 9.64
CA ILE A 29 -9.08 4.57 8.47
C ILE A 29 -10.21 3.55 8.62
N MET A 30 -11.44 4.04 8.55
CA MET A 30 -12.63 3.22 8.74
C MET A 30 -13.11 2.63 7.41
N PRO A 31 -13.86 1.51 7.44
CA PRO A 31 -14.43 0.94 6.23
C PRO A 31 -15.28 1.96 5.46
N GLY A 32 -15.13 2.01 4.14
CA GLY A 32 -15.88 2.92 3.27
C GLY A 32 -15.42 4.37 3.29
N GLU A 33 -14.39 4.70 4.06
CA GLU A 33 -13.87 6.06 4.19
C GLU A 33 -12.89 6.39 3.06
N ILE A 34 -12.99 7.60 2.53
CA ILE A 34 -11.97 8.19 1.67
C ILE A 34 -11.13 9.11 2.53
N PHE A 35 -9.86 8.81 2.66
CA PHE A 35 -8.93 9.56 3.51
C PHE A 35 -7.88 10.27 2.66
N ALA A 36 -7.75 11.58 2.85
CA ALA A 36 -6.75 12.38 2.16
C ALA A 36 -5.57 12.68 3.09
N LEU A 37 -4.36 12.40 2.62
CA LEU A 37 -3.13 12.68 3.33
C LEU A 37 -2.45 13.87 2.65
N LEU A 38 -2.53 15.03 3.30
CA LEU A 38 -2.06 16.29 2.75
C LEU A 38 -0.82 16.80 3.48
N GLY A 39 0.01 17.50 2.75
CA GLY A 39 1.22 18.13 3.29
C GLY A 39 2.22 18.45 2.21
N PRO A 40 3.23 19.28 2.51
CA PRO A 40 4.29 19.58 1.55
C PRO A 40 5.15 18.36 1.25
N ASN A 41 5.89 18.41 0.14
CA ASN A 41 6.89 17.39 -0.18
C ASN A 41 7.91 17.30 0.96
N GLY A 42 8.26 16.07 1.34
CA GLY A 42 9.16 15.83 2.46
C GLY A 42 8.48 15.72 3.83
N ALA A 43 7.14 15.82 3.89
CA ALA A 43 6.40 15.70 5.14
C ALA A 43 6.17 14.22 5.58
N GLY A 44 6.75 13.25 4.90
CA GLY A 44 6.64 11.84 5.25
C GLY A 44 5.47 11.10 4.62
N LYS A 45 4.68 11.73 3.76
CA LYS A 45 3.52 11.10 3.11
C LYS A 45 3.90 9.84 2.34
N THR A 46 4.89 9.95 1.47
CA THR A 46 5.38 8.83 0.66
C THR A 46 5.96 7.73 1.55
N THR A 47 6.68 8.10 2.59
CA THR A 47 7.24 7.15 3.56
C THR A 47 6.14 6.37 4.26
N LEU A 48 5.09 7.06 4.72
CA LEU A 48 3.95 6.42 5.37
C LEU A 48 3.28 5.39 4.45
N ILE A 49 2.97 5.79 3.23
CA ILE A 49 2.35 4.92 2.23
C ILE A 49 3.26 3.73 1.91
N SER A 50 4.55 3.98 1.73
CA SER A 50 5.52 2.92 1.43
C SER A 50 5.63 1.88 2.56
N ILE A 51 5.55 2.31 3.81
CA ILE A 51 5.56 1.40 4.96
C ILE A 51 4.29 0.55 4.98
N VAL A 52 3.12 1.18 4.82
CA VAL A 52 1.84 0.46 4.81
C VAL A 52 1.80 -0.57 3.67
N CYS A 53 2.35 -0.23 2.53
CA CYS A 53 2.41 -1.14 1.37
C CYS A 53 3.52 -2.19 1.46
N GLY A 54 4.36 -2.15 2.49
CA GLY A 54 5.43 -3.12 2.69
C GLY A 54 6.69 -2.88 1.88
N LEU A 55 6.84 -1.70 1.27
CA LEU A 55 8.01 -1.35 0.46
C LEU A 55 9.18 -0.82 1.29
N VAL A 56 8.89 -0.29 2.47
CA VAL A 56 9.88 0.29 3.39
C VAL A 56 9.63 -0.28 4.77
N THR A 57 10.70 -0.62 5.47
CA THR A 57 10.62 -1.13 6.85
C THR A 57 10.54 0.04 7.84
N ALA A 58 9.57 -0.01 8.73
CA ALA A 58 9.43 1.00 9.79
C ALA A 58 10.55 0.84 10.85
N THR A 59 10.95 1.95 11.46
CA THR A 59 11.88 1.93 12.58
C THR A 59 11.18 1.50 13.87
N GLY A 60 9.92 1.89 14.05
CA GLY A 60 9.10 1.52 15.20
C GLY A 60 7.64 1.73 14.95
N GLY A 61 6.82 1.30 15.90
CA GLY A 61 5.37 1.37 15.79
C GLY A 61 4.77 0.12 15.15
N GLU A 62 3.47 0.17 14.92
CA GLU A 62 2.75 -0.96 14.33
C GLU A 62 1.63 -0.50 13.40
N VAL A 63 1.29 -1.39 12.47
CA VAL A 63 0.18 -1.22 11.54
C VAL A 63 -0.69 -2.47 11.61
N LEU A 64 -1.99 -2.29 11.75
CA LEU A 64 -2.97 -3.37 11.69
C LEU A 64 -3.83 -3.19 10.44
N VAL A 65 -3.99 -4.24 9.69
CA VAL A 65 -4.86 -4.30 8.50
C VAL A 65 -5.97 -5.29 8.80
N ASP A 66 -7.21 -4.83 8.82
CA ASP A 66 -8.37 -5.62 9.28
C ASP A 66 -8.15 -6.25 10.66
N GLY A 67 -7.48 -5.53 11.57
CA GLY A 67 -7.16 -5.99 12.92
C GLY A 67 -5.99 -6.95 13.01
N LYS A 68 -5.35 -7.30 11.89
CA LYS A 68 -4.21 -8.23 11.86
C LYS A 68 -2.90 -7.47 11.68
N HIS A 69 -1.89 -7.88 12.42
CA HIS A 69 -0.58 -7.24 12.39
C HIS A 69 0.10 -7.43 11.04
N TRP A 70 0.52 -6.31 10.44
CA TRP A 70 1.03 -6.29 9.06
C TRP A 70 2.38 -7.02 8.85
N ARG A 71 3.15 -7.24 9.91
CA ARG A 71 4.38 -8.04 9.83
C ARG A 71 4.12 -9.54 9.98
N SER A 72 3.37 -9.91 11.03
CA SER A 72 3.06 -11.33 11.32
C SER A 72 2.13 -11.92 10.26
N ASP A 73 1.17 -11.12 9.81
CA ASP A 73 0.15 -11.53 8.85
C ASP A 73 0.33 -10.80 7.50
N TYR A 74 1.59 -10.69 7.05
CA TYR A 74 1.91 -9.90 5.85
C TYR A 74 1.17 -10.35 4.59
N ARG A 75 0.86 -11.64 4.49
CA ARG A 75 0.11 -12.17 3.34
C ARG A 75 -1.30 -11.63 3.30
N HIS A 76 -1.95 -11.54 4.46
CA HIS A 76 -3.28 -10.94 4.57
C HIS A 76 -3.23 -9.45 4.20
N ALA A 77 -2.29 -8.71 4.77
CA ALA A 77 -2.14 -7.28 4.49
C ALA A 77 -1.91 -7.02 3.00
N ARG A 78 -1.02 -7.79 2.35
CA ARG A 78 -0.72 -7.63 0.92
C ARG A 78 -1.93 -7.88 0.02
N LYS A 79 -2.81 -8.82 0.40
CA LYS A 79 -4.04 -9.09 -0.36
C LYS A 79 -5.08 -7.99 -0.24
N ARG A 80 -5.05 -7.23 0.85
CA ARG A 80 -6.01 -6.17 1.14
C ARG A 80 -5.58 -4.79 0.66
N ILE A 81 -4.33 -4.63 0.27
CA ILE A 81 -3.75 -3.35 -0.13
C ILE A 81 -3.47 -3.36 -1.61
N GLY A 82 -3.88 -2.31 -2.30
CA GLY A 82 -3.46 -2.01 -3.66
C GLY A 82 -2.79 -0.64 -3.69
N LEU A 83 -1.78 -0.49 -4.51
CA LEU A 83 -1.02 0.75 -4.64
C LEU A 83 -1.06 1.26 -6.07
N VAL A 84 -1.39 2.54 -6.22
CA VAL A 84 -1.19 3.27 -7.47
C VAL A 84 -0.02 4.21 -7.24
N PRO A 85 1.17 3.93 -7.78
CA PRO A 85 2.35 4.78 -7.56
C PRO A 85 2.20 6.13 -8.26
N GLN A 86 2.93 7.13 -7.77
CA GLN A 86 2.95 8.46 -8.34
C GLN A 86 3.49 8.46 -9.77
N GLU A 87 4.51 7.65 -10.03
CA GLU A 87 5.06 7.44 -11.36
C GLU A 87 4.81 6.00 -11.78
N LEU A 88 4.08 5.84 -12.88
CA LEU A 88 3.86 4.54 -13.49
C LEU A 88 5.01 4.27 -14.45
N THR A 89 6.00 3.49 -13.99
CA THR A 89 7.03 2.98 -14.88
C THR A 89 6.57 1.65 -15.44
N THR A 90 6.02 1.68 -16.64
CA THR A 90 5.69 0.47 -17.39
C THR A 90 6.69 0.31 -18.51
N ASP A 91 7.08 -0.92 -18.81
CA ASP A 91 7.89 -1.22 -19.98
C ASP A 91 7.01 -1.02 -21.23
N ALA A 92 7.42 -0.11 -22.10
CA ALA A 92 6.67 0.20 -23.32
C ALA A 92 6.55 -1.00 -24.29
N PHE A 93 7.41 -1.98 -24.14
CA PHE A 93 7.44 -3.18 -24.98
C PHE A 93 6.71 -4.37 -24.34
N GLU A 94 6.23 -4.22 -23.12
CA GLU A 94 5.51 -5.28 -22.43
C GLU A 94 4.00 -5.16 -22.69
N PRO A 95 3.31 -6.26 -23.05
CA PRO A 95 1.87 -6.23 -23.17
C PRO A 95 1.19 -5.80 -21.87
N VAL A 96 0.13 -4.99 -21.97
CA VAL A 96 -0.61 -4.49 -20.81
C VAL A 96 -1.08 -5.62 -19.89
N ILE A 97 -1.53 -6.72 -20.47
CA ILE A 97 -2.00 -7.87 -19.69
C ILE A 97 -0.91 -8.45 -18.78
N ASN A 98 0.34 -8.46 -19.24
CA ASN A 98 1.46 -8.95 -18.43
C ASN A 98 1.77 -8.01 -17.27
N THR A 99 1.74 -6.70 -17.51
CA THR A 99 1.95 -5.69 -16.46
C THR A 99 0.88 -5.79 -15.38
N VAL A 100 -0.39 -5.92 -15.76
CA VAL A 100 -1.50 -6.05 -14.81
C VAL A 100 -1.41 -7.37 -14.06
N SER A 101 -1.08 -8.46 -14.73
CA SER A 101 -0.91 -9.78 -14.11
C SER A 101 0.21 -9.76 -13.07
N PHE A 102 1.35 -9.16 -13.42
CA PHE A 102 2.49 -9.00 -12.49
C PHE A 102 2.09 -8.20 -11.26
N SER A 103 1.38 -7.08 -11.45
CA SER A 103 0.91 -6.25 -10.34
C SER A 103 0.01 -7.04 -9.39
N ARG A 104 -0.91 -7.83 -9.94
CA ARG A 104 -1.80 -8.67 -9.14
C ARG A 104 -1.03 -9.70 -8.31
N GLU A 105 -0.07 -10.37 -8.93
CA GLU A 105 0.75 -11.39 -8.27
C GLU A 105 1.68 -10.80 -7.22
N LEU A 106 2.21 -9.61 -7.47
CA LEU A 106 3.09 -8.89 -6.54
C LEU A 106 2.40 -8.64 -5.19
N PHE A 107 1.09 -8.39 -5.19
CA PHE A 107 0.30 -8.20 -3.97
C PHE A 107 -0.30 -9.52 -3.45
N GLY A 108 0.26 -10.65 -3.85
CA GLY A 108 -0.05 -11.96 -3.28
C GLY A 108 -1.37 -12.58 -3.74
N LYS A 109 -1.97 -12.05 -4.81
CA LYS A 109 -3.20 -12.62 -5.37
C LYS A 109 -2.87 -13.69 -6.40
N PRO A 110 -3.67 -14.76 -6.48
CA PRO A 110 -3.43 -15.82 -7.46
C PRO A 110 -3.65 -15.33 -8.89
N LYS A 111 -3.07 -16.05 -9.84
CA LYS A 111 -3.30 -15.80 -11.27
C LYS A 111 -4.78 -15.90 -11.59
N ASP A 112 -5.29 -14.93 -12.30
CA ASP A 112 -6.69 -14.88 -12.70
C ASP A 112 -6.82 -14.14 -14.04
N PRO A 113 -6.44 -14.79 -15.16
CA PRO A 113 -6.50 -14.16 -16.47
C PRO A 113 -7.90 -13.67 -16.86
N ALA A 114 -8.94 -14.39 -16.46
CA ALA A 114 -10.32 -14.03 -16.80
C ALA A 114 -10.73 -12.69 -16.16
N THR A 115 -10.43 -12.48 -14.88
CA THR A 115 -10.70 -11.22 -14.20
C THR A 115 -9.91 -10.07 -14.82
N ILE A 116 -8.63 -10.31 -15.14
CA ILE A 116 -7.78 -9.30 -15.77
C ILE A 116 -8.32 -8.90 -17.13
N GLU A 117 -8.69 -9.86 -17.96
CA GLU A 117 -9.31 -9.59 -19.26
C GLU A 117 -10.60 -8.78 -19.12
N GLN A 118 -11.43 -9.11 -18.14
CA GLN A 118 -12.67 -8.39 -17.87
C GLN A 118 -12.39 -6.94 -17.49
N ILE A 119 -11.44 -6.71 -16.61
CA ILE A 119 -11.04 -5.35 -16.20
C ILE A 119 -10.53 -4.55 -17.40
N LEU A 120 -9.68 -5.15 -18.24
CA LEU A 120 -9.14 -4.47 -19.41
C LEU A 120 -10.24 -4.13 -20.42
N ARG A 121 -11.23 -5.02 -20.61
CA ARG A 121 -12.40 -4.76 -21.44
C ARG A 121 -13.24 -3.62 -20.89
N ASP A 122 -13.50 -3.62 -19.58
CA ASP A 122 -14.29 -2.57 -18.91
C ASP A 122 -13.63 -1.19 -19.05
N LEU A 123 -12.30 -1.16 -19.12
CA LEU A 123 -11.51 0.06 -19.34
C LEU A 123 -11.30 0.39 -20.84
N THR A 124 -11.83 -0.41 -21.73
CA THR A 124 -11.67 -0.26 -23.18
C THR A 124 -10.20 -0.38 -23.65
N LEU A 125 -9.44 -1.26 -23.00
CA LEU A 125 -8.03 -1.50 -23.33
C LEU A 125 -7.80 -2.80 -24.09
#